data_e4a130174e49efbf5cde5c8cf45c1480
#
_entry.id   e4a130174e49efbf5cde5c8cf45c1480
#
_cell.length_a   1.000
_cell.length_b   1.000
_cell.length_c   1.000
_cell.angle_alpha   90.00
_cell.angle_beta   90.00
_cell.angle_gamma   90.00
#
_symmetry.space_group_name_H-M   'P 1'
#
loop_
_entity.id
_entity.type
_entity.pdbx_description
1 polymer ?
#
loop_
_entity_poly.entity_id
_entity_poly.type
_entity_poly.pdbx_seq_one_letter_code
_entity_poly.pdbx_strand_id
1 'polypeptide(L)'
;MDIIISHLPYIGYSIYNMMDVPEQYGMEIFAEYGDDFYWECQLKKIMKGRSGKLSIHGPFNEINLASEKCDFEEVKKSFCRTFDLVNRYHAVHCVLHPHGRIPDYQGFNLKDGHKRSLERTLELDEMARERNVELLVENMPFTDQLMDQEAFLKTFGPEKHLRFLIDTGHAILNKWNMTDVLSTLKDRIRAYHVHDNFGDGDTHLKVGEGPTDWTKFFVDYKNYSPDARLVLEYAEGPVDEIVESIDVMMEHYEAAK
;
A
#
# COMPACT_ATOMS: atom_id res chain seq x y z
N MET A 1 -1.96 17.92 -0.74
CA MET A 1 -1.59 16.55 -1.21
C MET A 1 -0.34 16.11 -0.46
N ASP A 2 -0.40 14.95 0.19
CA ASP A 2 0.76 14.40 0.90
C ASP A 2 1.46 13.39 -0.02
N ILE A 3 2.71 13.67 -0.36
CA ILE A 3 3.56 12.77 -1.16
C ILE A 3 4.52 12.04 -0.21
N ILE A 4 4.58 10.73 -0.36
CA ILE A 4 5.38 9.82 0.46
C ILE A 4 6.26 9.01 -0.51
N ILE A 5 7.50 8.75 -0.13
CA ILE A 5 8.43 7.94 -0.92
C ILE A 5 8.64 6.61 -0.18
N SER A 6 8.36 5.51 -0.86
CA SER A 6 8.59 4.17 -0.33
C SER A 6 10.08 3.86 -0.26
N HIS A 7 10.50 3.13 0.77
CA HIS A 7 11.88 2.66 0.86
C HIS A 7 12.12 1.33 0.12
N LEU A 8 11.15 0.88 -0.67
CA LEU A 8 11.26 -0.36 -1.44
C LEU A 8 12.60 -0.51 -2.18
N PRO A 9 13.10 0.51 -2.92
CA PRO A 9 14.41 0.40 -3.60
C PRO A 9 15.61 0.42 -2.63
N TYR A 10 15.40 0.72 -1.38
CA TYR A 10 16.47 0.95 -0.39
C TYR A 10 16.42 -0.03 0.80
N ILE A 11 15.82 -1.19 0.62
CA ILE A 11 15.75 -2.23 1.65
C ILE A 11 17.17 -2.64 2.08
N GLY A 12 17.34 -2.87 3.38
CA GLY A 12 18.62 -3.29 3.97
C GLY A 12 19.59 -2.13 4.16
N TYR A 13 20.84 -2.30 3.73
CA TYR A 13 21.89 -1.30 3.97
C TYR A 13 21.69 0.02 3.23
N SER A 14 20.89 0.00 2.17
CA SER A 14 20.63 1.19 1.35
C SER A 14 19.65 2.17 2.00
N ILE A 15 19.07 1.85 3.15
CA ILE A 15 18.07 2.71 3.82
C ILE A 15 18.59 4.12 4.11
N TYR A 16 19.90 4.28 4.23
CA TYR A 16 20.49 5.62 4.44
C TYR A 16 20.29 6.56 3.25
N ASN A 17 20.01 6.05 2.04
CA ASN A 17 19.66 6.87 0.88
C ASN A 17 18.37 7.65 1.15
N MET A 18 17.49 7.14 2.03
CA MET A 18 16.29 7.87 2.44
C MET A 18 16.58 9.19 3.16
N MET A 19 17.80 9.41 3.65
CA MET A 19 18.19 10.69 4.23
C MET A 19 18.31 11.81 3.18
N ASP A 20 18.50 11.44 1.92
CA ASP A 20 18.62 12.39 0.78
C ASP A 20 17.23 12.81 0.26
N VAL A 21 16.16 12.15 0.70
CA VAL A 21 14.79 12.57 0.38
C VAL A 21 14.53 13.94 1.01
N PRO A 22 14.05 14.94 0.25
CA PRO A 22 13.72 16.25 0.79
C PRO A 22 12.73 16.20 1.96
N GLU A 23 12.94 17.05 2.99
CA GLU A 23 12.23 16.98 4.27
C GLU A 23 10.72 17.17 4.18
N GLN A 24 10.22 17.80 3.11
CA GLN A 24 8.78 17.99 2.88
C GLN A 24 8.05 16.73 2.46
N TYR A 25 8.74 15.75 1.89
CA TYR A 25 8.13 14.48 1.50
C TYR A 25 8.12 13.49 2.66
N GLY A 26 7.07 12.67 2.71
CA GLY A 26 6.95 11.57 3.66
C GLY A 26 7.82 10.38 3.27
N MET A 27 7.80 9.38 4.13
CA MET A 27 8.48 8.10 3.89
C MET A 27 7.56 6.95 4.25
N GLU A 28 7.61 5.88 3.48
CA GLU A 28 7.02 4.60 3.85
C GLU A 28 8.11 3.56 4.08
N ILE A 29 7.99 2.83 5.18
CA ILE A 29 8.90 1.74 5.51
C ILE A 29 8.16 0.40 5.53
N PHE A 30 8.85 -0.67 5.14
CA PHE A 30 8.35 -2.04 5.26
C PHE A 30 8.79 -2.62 6.61
N ALA A 31 7.85 -2.75 7.56
CA ALA A 31 8.15 -3.10 8.95
C ALA A 31 8.90 -4.43 9.10
N GLU A 32 8.66 -5.40 8.24
CA GLU A 32 9.24 -6.73 8.33
C GLU A 32 10.75 -6.83 8.00
N TYR A 33 11.32 -5.79 7.37
CA TYR A 33 12.76 -5.76 7.07
C TYR A 33 13.63 -5.22 8.19
N GLY A 34 13.10 -5.13 9.41
CA GLY A 34 13.85 -4.78 10.60
C GLY A 34 13.12 -5.16 11.88
N ASP A 35 13.85 -5.44 12.94
CA ASP A 35 13.31 -5.56 14.27
C ASP A 35 13.07 -4.20 14.93
N ASP A 36 12.49 -4.19 16.13
CA ASP A 36 12.18 -2.97 16.87
C ASP A 36 13.43 -2.11 17.11
N PHE A 37 14.57 -2.73 17.40
CA PHE A 37 15.81 -2.00 17.65
C PHE A 37 16.37 -1.37 16.37
N TYR A 38 16.33 -2.12 15.26
CA TYR A 38 16.74 -1.61 13.95
C TYR A 38 15.91 -0.37 13.60
N TRP A 39 14.57 -0.48 13.65
CA TRP A 39 13.69 0.64 13.31
C TRP A 39 13.83 1.81 14.27
N GLU A 40 14.05 1.56 15.57
CA GLU A 40 14.34 2.64 16.52
C GLU A 40 15.59 3.43 16.13
N CYS A 41 16.64 2.74 15.72
CA CYS A 41 17.89 3.38 15.29
C CYS A 41 17.74 4.12 13.96
N GLN A 42 17.03 3.55 12.98
CA GLN A 42 16.93 4.15 11.66
C GLN A 42 15.94 5.33 11.64
N LEU A 43 14.74 5.15 12.19
CA LEU A 43 13.70 6.18 12.16
C LEU A 43 14.12 7.45 12.93
N LYS A 44 14.86 7.33 14.02
CA LYS A 44 15.45 8.49 14.71
C LYS A 44 16.36 9.35 13.81
N LYS A 45 16.99 8.73 12.82
CA LYS A 45 17.90 9.43 11.89
C LYS A 45 17.13 9.97 10.69
N ILE A 46 16.41 9.09 9.98
CA ILE A 46 15.76 9.44 8.73
C ILE A 46 14.58 10.39 8.90
N MET A 47 13.89 10.34 10.05
CA MET A 47 12.76 11.24 10.34
C MET A 47 13.16 12.55 11.06
N LYS A 48 14.45 12.73 11.36
CA LYS A 48 14.92 13.91 12.10
C LYS A 48 14.71 15.20 11.31
N GLY A 49 13.93 16.12 11.89
CA GLY A 49 13.65 17.44 11.27
C GLY A 49 12.64 17.41 10.12
N ARG A 50 12.15 16.24 9.75
CA ARG A 50 11.26 16.06 8.61
C ARG A 50 9.84 16.54 8.92
N SER A 51 9.27 17.31 8.00
CA SER A 51 7.84 17.69 8.02
C SER A 51 6.94 16.70 7.27
N GLY A 52 7.51 15.90 6.38
CA GLY A 52 6.82 14.80 5.69
C GLY A 52 6.39 13.69 6.65
N LYS A 53 5.31 12.99 6.31
CA LYS A 53 4.68 11.97 7.16
C LYS A 53 5.38 10.62 7.02
N LEU A 54 5.36 9.82 8.09
CA LEU A 54 5.72 8.42 8.04
C LEU A 54 4.47 7.58 7.77
N SER A 55 4.57 6.58 6.89
CA SER A 55 3.66 5.46 6.79
C SER A 55 4.42 4.14 6.96
N ILE A 56 3.69 3.07 7.27
CA ILE A 56 4.31 1.78 7.52
C ILE A 56 3.58 0.71 6.71
N HIS A 57 4.30 0.05 5.81
CA HIS A 57 3.84 -1.16 5.19
C HIS A 57 3.94 -2.31 6.22
N GLY A 58 2.81 -2.95 6.49
CA GLY A 58 2.74 -4.08 7.40
C GLY A 58 3.47 -5.32 6.87
N PRO A 59 3.64 -6.36 7.69
CA PRO A 59 4.26 -7.59 7.24
C PRO A 59 3.41 -8.29 6.19
N PHE A 60 4.04 -8.83 5.15
CA PHE A 60 3.36 -9.47 4.03
C PHE A 60 4.03 -10.75 3.53
N ASN A 61 5.34 -10.93 3.74
CA ASN A 61 6.06 -12.11 3.29
C ASN A 61 5.47 -13.38 3.91
N GLU A 62 5.16 -14.36 3.04
CA GLU A 62 4.54 -15.62 3.42
C GLU A 62 3.17 -15.50 4.11
N ILE A 63 2.61 -14.30 4.22
CA ILE A 63 1.28 -14.06 4.76
C ILE A 63 0.23 -14.18 3.66
N ASN A 64 -0.76 -15.06 3.88
CA ASN A 64 -1.92 -15.18 3.03
C ASN A 64 -3.17 -15.41 3.89
N LEU A 65 -3.90 -14.34 4.17
CA LEU A 65 -5.08 -14.41 5.05
C LEU A 65 -6.20 -15.29 4.48
N ALA A 66 -6.19 -15.55 3.18
CA ALA A 66 -7.14 -16.46 2.53
C ALA A 66 -6.81 -17.94 2.77
N SER A 67 -5.55 -18.26 3.06
CA SER A 67 -5.09 -19.65 3.26
C SER A 67 -5.47 -20.18 4.65
N GLU A 68 -6.03 -21.38 4.71
CA GLU A 68 -6.24 -22.07 5.99
C GLU A 68 -4.93 -22.56 6.64
N LYS A 69 -3.85 -22.63 5.87
CA LYS A 69 -2.50 -22.96 6.36
C LYS A 69 -1.75 -21.76 6.95
N CYS A 70 -2.30 -20.55 6.82
CA CYS A 70 -1.72 -19.35 7.41
C CYS A 70 -1.82 -19.43 8.95
N ASP A 71 -0.69 -19.31 9.64
CA ASP A 71 -0.66 -19.16 11.10
C ASP A 71 -1.14 -17.75 11.49
N PHE A 72 -2.46 -17.62 11.61
CA PHE A 72 -3.07 -16.31 11.86
C PHE A 72 -2.73 -15.73 13.24
N GLU A 73 -2.43 -16.58 14.23
CA GLU A 73 -1.99 -16.10 15.55
C GLU A 73 -0.62 -15.43 15.46
N GLU A 74 0.30 -15.97 14.64
CA GLU A 74 1.60 -15.34 14.42
C GLU A 74 1.46 -14.05 13.60
N VAL A 75 0.55 -14.03 12.62
CA VAL A 75 0.22 -12.80 11.87
C VAL A 75 -0.27 -11.71 12.81
N LYS A 76 -1.20 -12.02 13.71
CA LYS A 76 -1.69 -11.05 14.71
C LYS A 76 -0.56 -10.49 15.59
N LYS A 77 0.36 -11.33 16.05
CA LYS A 77 1.52 -10.87 16.83
C LYS A 77 2.42 -9.93 16.01
N SER A 78 2.65 -10.25 14.74
CA SER A 78 3.44 -9.41 13.85
C SER A 78 2.78 -8.05 13.62
N PHE A 79 1.47 -8.03 13.38
CA PHE A 79 0.72 -6.78 13.26
C PHE A 79 0.66 -5.99 14.58
N CYS A 80 0.55 -6.63 15.75
CA CYS A 80 0.66 -5.92 17.02
C CYS A 80 1.98 -5.15 17.16
N ARG A 81 3.11 -5.79 16.82
CA ARG A 81 4.43 -5.11 16.82
C ARG A 81 4.46 -3.94 15.83
N THR A 82 3.88 -4.13 14.65
CA THR A 82 3.78 -3.05 13.65
C THR A 82 2.91 -1.89 14.14
N PHE A 83 1.77 -2.16 14.78
CA PHE A 83 0.91 -1.12 15.36
C PHE A 83 1.59 -0.36 16.51
N ASP A 84 2.42 -1.03 17.31
CA ASP A 84 3.25 -0.38 18.32
C ASP A 84 4.29 0.56 17.67
N LEU A 85 4.86 0.16 16.53
CA LEU A 85 5.77 1.00 15.75
C LEU A 85 5.03 2.22 15.16
N VAL A 86 3.83 2.03 14.58
CA VAL A 86 2.96 3.11 14.07
C VAL A 86 2.72 4.15 15.18
N ASN A 87 2.32 3.71 16.36
CA ASN A 87 2.03 4.61 17.47
C ASN A 87 3.29 5.32 18.00
N ARG A 88 4.39 4.60 18.12
CA ARG A 88 5.68 5.15 18.62
C ARG A 88 6.20 6.28 17.74
N TYR A 89 6.05 6.17 16.43
CA TYR A 89 6.56 7.15 15.48
C TYR A 89 5.48 8.00 14.82
N HIS A 90 4.24 7.92 15.31
CA HIS A 90 3.10 8.68 14.79
C HIS A 90 2.91 8.51 13.28
N ALA A 91 3.12 7.29 12.78
CA ALA A 91 2.86 6.99 11.38
C ALA A 91 1.37 7.17 11.06
N VAL A 92 1.10 7.64 9.85
CA VAL A 92 -0.26 8.06 9.44
C VAL A 92 -1.16 6.91 9.03
N HIS A 93 -0.58 5.75 8.67
CA HIS A 93 -1.31 4.50 8.40
C HIS A 93 -0.38 3.29 8.43
N CYS A 94 -0.99 2.11 8.46
CA CYS A 94 -0.37 0.82 8.24
C CYS A 94 -1.03 0.14 7.03
N VAL A 95 -0.27 -0.48 6.14
CA VAL A 95 -0.78 -1.22 4.97
C VAL A 95 -0.95 -2.69 5.30
N LEU A 96 -2.01 -3.31 4.79
CA LEU A 96 -2.33 -4.73 4.94
C LEU A 96 -2.59 -5.36 3.58
N HIS A 97 -1.85 -6.42 3.26
CA HIS A 97 -2.18 -7.34 2.18
C HIS A 97 -3.24 -8.36 2.65
N PRO A 98 -4.49 -8.32 2.14
CA PRO A 98 -5.57 -9.20 2.61
C PRO A 98 -5.43 -10.64 2.15
N HIS A 99 -4.57 -10.89 1.15
CA HIS A 99 -4.25 -12.22 0.64
C HIS A 99 -2.94 -12.19 -0.15
N GLY A 100 -2.44 -13.37 -0.48
CA GLY A 100 -1.36 -13.57 -1.44
C GLY A 100 -1.86 -14.30 -2.68
N ARG A 101 -1.00 -15.05 -3.32
CA ARG A 101 -1.36 -15.92 -4.46
C ARG A 101 -2.36 -17.00 -4.04
N ILE A 102 -3.12 -17.53 -5.00
CA ILE A 102 -3.97 -18.71 -4.76
C ILE A 102 -3.11 -19.81 -4.12
N PRO A 103 -3.52 -20.33 -2.96
CA PRO A 103 -2.77 -21.38 -2.30
C PRO A 103 -2.70 -22.65 -3.17
N ASP A 104 -1.49 -23.15 -3.40
CA ASP A 104 -1.23 -24.37 -4.17
C ASP A 104 -1.33 -25.61 -3.25
N TYR A 105 -2.54 -25.97 -2.87
CA TYR A 105 -2.83 -27.23 -2.20
C TYR A 105 -4.20 -27.77 -2.60
N GLN A 106 -4.29 -29.11 -2.61
CA GLN A 106 -5.53 -29.79 -2.96
C GLN A 106 -6.65 -29.42 -1.98
N GLY A 107 -7.80 -29.02 -2.51
CA GLY A 107 -9.00 -28.71 -1.71
C GLY A 107 -9.15 -27.21 -1.36
N PHE A 108 -8.26 -26.32 -1.81
CA PHE A 108 -8.51 -24.88 -1.67
C PHE A 108 -9.79 -24.50 -2.40
N ASN A 109 -10.67 -23.82 -1.68
CA ASN A 109 -11.92 -23.28 -2.22
C ASN A 109 -11.88 -21.76 -2.26
N LEU A 110 -12.09 -21.17 -3.42
CA LEU A 110 -11.99 -19.72 -3.65
C LEU A 110 -12.99 -18.94 -2.77
N LYS A 111 -14.24 -19.40 -2.68
CA LYS A 111 -15.28 -18.73 -1.88
C LYS A 111 -14.94 -18.75 -0.38
N ASP A 112 -14.42 -19.87 0.10
CA ASP A 112 -13.99 -19.99 1.50
C ASP A 112 -12.73 -19.14 1.75
N GLY A 113 -11.85 -19.02 0.74
CA GLY A 113 -10.70 -18.13 0.77
C GLY A 113 -11.10 -16.66 0.89
N HIS A 114 -12.08 -16.19 0.09
CA HIS A 114 -12.62 -14.83 0.20
C HIS A 114 -13.21 -14.56 1.59
N LYS A 115 -14.03 -15.50 2.08
CA LYS A 115 -14.64 -15.39 3.41
C LYS A 115 -13.58 -15.30 4.51
N ARG A 116 -12.58 -16.18 4.47
CA ARG A 116 -11.50 -16.22 5.46
C ARG A 116 -10.63 -14.96 5.42
N SER A 117 -10.31 -14.48 4.21
CA SER A 117 -9.61 -13.21 4.02
C SER A 117 -10.37 -12.05 4.65
N LEU A 118 -11.68 -11.96 4.42
CA LEU A 118 -12.51 -10.92 5.03
C LEU A 118 -12.53 -11.03 6.56
N GLU A 119 -12.82 -12.20 7.12
CA GLU A 119 -12.92 -12.42 8.56
C GLU A 119 -11.62 -12.02 9.27
N ARG A 120 -10.46 -12.44 8.73
CA ARG A 120 -9.15 -12.11 9.30
C ARG A 120 -8.77 -10.64 9.10
N THR A 121 -9.14 -10.04 7.97
CA THR A 121 -8.97 -8.59 7.74
C THR A 121 -9.76 -7.78 8.76
N LEU A 122 -11.00 -8.17 9.03
CA LEU A 122 -11.85 -7.49 10.02
C LEU A 122 -11.29 -7.61 11.43
N GLU A 123 -10.76 -8.76 11.81
CA GLU A 123 -10.11 -8.95 13.12
C GLU A 123 -8.85 -8.07 13.25
N LEU A 124 -8.01 -7.98 12.22
CA LEU A 124 -6.85 -7.09 12.22
C LEU A 124 -7.24 -5.61 12.23
N ASP A 125 -8.31 -5.23 11.51
CA ASP A 125 -8.84 -3.87 11.54
C ASP A 125 -9.40 -3.50 12.93
N GLU A 126 -10.08 -4.41 13.61
CA GLU A 126 -10.53 -4.19 14.98
C GLU A 126 -9.35 -3.99 15.92
N MET A 127 -8.33 -4.84 15.84
CA MET A 127 -7.10 -4.71 16.63
C MET A 127 -6.35 -3.39 16.36
N ALA A 128 -6.36 -2.91 15.11
CA ALA A 128 -5.79 -1.63 14.74
C ALA A 128 -6.59 -0.46 15.33
N ARG A 129 -7.91 -0.48 15.20
CA ARG A 129 -8.80 0.55 15.75
C ARG A 129 -8.72 0.67 17.28
N GLU A 130 -8.61 -0.46 17.99
CA GLU A 130 -8.40 -0.47 19.46
C GLU A 130 -7.09 0.23 19.84
N ARG A 131 -6.11 0.29 18.94
CA ARG A 131 -4.81 0.97 19.11
C ARG A 131 -4.73 2.35 18.47
N ASN A 132 -5.85 2.85 17.91
CA ASN A 132 -5.90 4.11 17.14
C ASN A 132 -4.97 4.11 15.94
N VAL A 133 -4.82 2.98 15.26
CA VAL A 133 -4.06 2.84 14.02
C VAL A 133 -5.04 2.82 12.84
N GLU A 134 -4.77 3.60 11.80
CA GLU A 134 -5.49 3.52 10.53
C GLU A 134 -4.87 2.37 9.70
N LEU A 135 -5.60 1.25 9.57
CA LEU A 135 -5.20 0.11 8.75
C LEU A 135 -5.82 0.23 7.36
N LEU A 136 -5.00 0.10 6.32
CA LEU A 136 -5.44 0.21 4.93
C LEU A 136 -5.34 -1.15 4.23
N VAL A 137 -6.45 -1.60 3.67
CA VAL A 137 -6.51 -2.84 2.88
C VAL A 137 -6.09 -2.53 1.46
N GLU A 138 -5.10 -3.25 0.96
CA GLU A 138 -4.53 -3.07 -0.37
C GLU A 138 -5.07 -4.10 -1.37
N ASN A 139 -5.23 -3.70 -2.64
CA ASN A 139 -5.51 -4.62 -3.75
C ASN A 139 -4.23 -5.29 -4.23
N MET A 140 -4.27 -6.60 -4.49
CA MET A 140 -3.10 -7.43 -4.77
C MET A 140 -2.78 -7.59 -6.27
N PRO A 141 -1.50 -7.84 -6.66
CA PRO A 141 -1.04 -7.75 -8.05
C PRO A 141 -1.33 -8.97 -8.93
N PHE A 142 -2.12 -9.91 -8.51
CA PHE A 142 -2.14 -11.21 -9.16
C PHE A 142 -3.37 -11.42 -10.05
N THR A 143 -3.20 -11.44 -11.37
CA THR A 143 -4.23 -11.37 -12.42
C THR A 143 -5.23 -12.51 -12.50
N ASP A 144 -4.84 -13.72 -12.11
CA ASP A 144 -5.65 -14.95 -12.23
C ASP A 144 -6.14 -15.46 -10.87
N GLN A 145 -6.35 -14.53 -9.92
CA GLN A 145 -6.13 -14.90 -8.59
C GLN A 145 -7.30 -14.77 -7.68
N LEU A 146 -7.01 -14.71 -6.40
CA LEU A 146 -7.97 -14.85 -5.36
C LEU A 146 -9.10 -13.83 -5.50
N MET A 147 -8.78 -12.59 -5.90
CA MET A 147 -9.77 -11.53 -6.03
C MET A 147 -9.52 -10.65 -7.25
N ASP A 148 -10.33 -10.79 -8.29
CA ASP A 148 -10.49 -9.77 -9.30
C ASP A 148 -11.21 -8.53 -8.72
N GLN A 149 -11.40 -7.49 -9.52
CA GLN A 149 -12.05 -6.25 -9.10
C GLN A 149 -13.44 -6.49 -8.48
N GLU A 150 -14.27 -7.32 -9.10
CA GLU A 150 -15.62 -7.60 -8.63
C GLU A 150 -15.60 -8.32 -7.28
N ALA A 151 -14.74 -9.34 -7.14
CA ALA A 151 -14.58 -10.09 -5.92
C ALA A 151 -14.04 -9.20 -4.79
N PHE A 152 -13.05 -8.34 -5.06
CA PHE A 152 -12.51 -7.39 -4.08
C PHE A 152 -13.59 -6.42 -3.59
N LEU A 153 -14.27 -5.74 -4.51
CA LEU A 153 -15.32 -4.79 -4.17
C LEU A 153 -16.50 -5.45 -3.48
N LYS A 154 -16.86 -6.68 -3.86
CA LYS A 154 -17.94 -7.45 -3.23
C LYS A 154 -17.57 -7.94 -1.83
N THR A 155 -16.31 -8.30 -1.62
CA THR A 155 -15.82 -8.83 -0.35
C THR A 155 -15.65 -7.73 0.68
N PHE A 156 -14.91 -6.65 0.34
CA PHE A 156 -14.54 -5.60 1.31
C PHE A 156 -15.43 -4.35 1.21
N GLY A 157 -16.03 -4.08 0.05
CA GLY A 157 -16.84 -2.89 -0.17
C GLY A 157 -18.05 -2.70 0.76
N PRO A 158 -18.75 -3.76 1.20
CA PRO A 158 -19.84 -3.64 2.18
C PRO A 158 -19.39 -3.15 3.56
N GLU A 159 -18.15 -3.40 3.96
CA GLU A 159 -17.61 -3.07 5.27
C GLU A 159 -17.26 -1.59 5.37
N LYS A 160 -18.18 -0.78 5.91
CA LYS A 160 -18.09 0.69 5.87
C LYS A 160 -16.97 1.31 6.71
N HIS A 161 -16.44 0.58 7.66
CA HIS A 161 -15.32 1.03 8.51
C HIS A 161 -13.96 0.76 7.87
N LEU A 162 -13.83 -0.20 6.96
CA LEU A 162 -12.58 -0.46 6.27
C LEU A 162 -12.11 0.75 5.46
N ARG A 163 -10.81 0.97 5.47
CA ARG A 163 -10.09 1.95 4.69
C ARG A 163 -9.18 1.24 3.71
N PHE A 164 -8.88 1.89 2.60
CA PHE A 164 -8.19 1.27 1.48
C PHE A 164 -6.95 2.05 1.09
N LEU A 165 -5.94 1.32 0.71
CA LEU A 165 -4.88 1.74 -0.17
C LEU A 165 -5.15 1.11 -1.54
N ILE A 166 -5.11 1.90 -2.60
CA ILE A 166 -5.22 1.38 -3.96
C ILE A 166 -3.86 1.46 -4.61
N ASP A 167 -3.32 0.29 -4.90
CA ASP A 167 -2.11 0.17 -5.69
C ASP A 167 -2.46 0.26 -7.18
N THR A 168 -1.88 1.27 -7.84
CA THR A 168 -2.16 1.58 -9.25
C THR A 168 -1.56 0.55 -10.18
N GLY A 169 -0.35 0.08 -9.91
CA GLY A 169 0.33 -0.94 -10.72
C GLY A 169 -0.37 -2.29 -10.63
N HIS A 170 -0.81 -2.70 -9.44
CA HIS A 170 -1.62 -3.90 -9.25
C HIS A 170 -2.94 -3.82 -10.02
N ALA A 171 -3.58 -2.64 -10.01
CA ALA A 171 -4.81 -2.43 -10.76
C ALA A 171 -4.58 -2.50 -12.28
N ILE A 172 -3.46 -1.94 -12.79
CA ILE A 172 -3.07 -2.05 -14.21
C ILE A 172 -2.84 -3.50 -14.57
N LEU A 173 -2.02 -4.21 -13.80
CA LEU A 173 -1.69 -5.61 -14.01
C LEU A 173 -2.93 -6.50 -14.04
N ASN A 174 -3.89 -6.24 -13.14
CA ASN A 174 -5.16 -6.94 -13.03
C ASN A 174 -6.24 -6.43 -14.00
N LYS A 175 -5.95 -5.41 -14.83
CA LYS A 175 -6.89 -4.78 -15.78
C LYS A 175 -8.16 -4.24 -15.11
N TRP A 176 -7.99 -3.67 -13.92
CA TRP A 176 -9.11 -3.07 -13.20
C TRP A 176 -9.56 -1.76 -13.85
N ASN A 177 -10.85 -1.48 -13.78
CA ASN A 177 -11.40 -0.17 -14.11
C ASN A 177 -11.24 0.76 -12.91
N MET A 178 -10.21 1.59 -12.92
CA MET A 178 -9.90 2.50 -11.81
C MET A 178 -11.05 3.46 -11.49
N THR A 179 -11.74 3.98 -12.50
CA THR A 179 -12.91 4.86 -12.29
C THR A 179 -13.99 4.16 -11.47
N ASP A 180 -14.29 2.88 -11.75
CA ASP A 180 -15.28 2.12 -10.99
C ASP A 180 -14.82 1.88 -9.54
N VAL A 181 -13.56 1.55 -9.34
CA VAL A 181 -12.98 1.33 -8.01
C VAL A 181 -13.05 2.62 -7.20
N LEU A 182 -12.52 3.73 -7.75
CA LEU A 182 -12.46 5.00 -7.05
C LEU A 182 -13.86 5.53 -6.75
N SER A 183 -14.80 5.46 -7.70
CA SER A 183 -16.18 5.91 -7.50
C SER A 183 -16.95 5.05 -6.49
N THR A 184 -16.58 3.77 -6.33
CA THR A 184 -17.23 2.86 -5.38
C THR A 184 -16.71 3.08 -3.95
N LEU A 185 -15.40 3.20 -3.78
CA LEU A 185 -14.75 3.31 -2.47
C LEU A 185 -14.65 4.75 -1.96
N LYS A 186 -14.47 5.71 -2.86
CA LYS A 186 -14.48 7.18 -2.58
C LYS A 186 -13.54 7.57 -1.43
N ASP A 187 -14.06 8.35 -0.49
CA ASP A 187 -13.38 8.86 0.71
C ASP A 187 -12.83 7.76 1.65
N ARG A 188 -13.18 6.52 1.40
CA ARG A 188 -12.57 5.38 2.10
C ARG A 188 -11.19 5.02 1.57
N ILE A 189 -10.81 5.49 0.38
CA ILE A 189 -9.43 5.43 -0.11
C ILE A 189 -8.62 6.50 0.63
N ARG A 190 -7.59 6.09 1.34
CA ARG A 190 -6.76 6.94 2.19
C ARG A 190 -5.35 7.11 1.68
N ALA A 191 -4.92 6.18 0.81
CA ALA A 191 -3.63 6.25 0.15
C ALA A 191 -3.66 5.51 -1.19
N TYR A 192 -2.66 5.78 -2.00
CA TYR A 192 -2.32 5.05 -3.21
C TYR A 192 -0.86 4.65 -3.17
N HIS A 193 -0.54 3.41 -3.55
CA HIS A 193 0.76 3.10 -4.09
C HIS A 193 0.76 3.52 -5.56
N VAL A 194 1.69 4.39 -5.91
CA VAL A 194 1.74 5.01 -7.23
C VAL A 194 2.97 4.50 -7.96
N HIS A 195 2.74 3.66 -8.93
CA HIS A 195 3.74 3.17 -9.88
C HIS A 195 3.06 2.71 -11.16
N ASP A 196 3.86 2.54 -12.21
CA ASP A 196 3.41 2.12 -13.52
C ASP A 196 3.92 0.71 -13.86
N ASN A 197 3.35 0.07 -14.86
CA ASN A 197 3.84 -1.14 -15.50
C ASN A 197 3.19 -1.34 -16.87
N PHE A 198 3.66 -2.30 -17.66
CA PHE A 198 3.11 -2.62 -18.98
C PHE A 198 1.96 -3.64 -18.94
N GLY A 199 1.50 -4.06 -17.77
CA GLY A 199 0.46 -5.07 -17.61
C GLY A 199 0.93 -6.51 -17.80
N ASP A 200 2.23 -6.74 -17.82
CA ASP A 200 2.89 -8.04 -17.98
C ASP A 200 3.68 -8.49 -16.73
N GLY A 201 3.91 -7.59 -15.80
CA GLY A 201 4.58 -7.84 -14.54
C GLY A 201 4.45 -6.67 -13.58
N ASP A 202 4.63 -6.96 -12.30
CA ASP A 202 4.62 -5.97 -11.23
C ASP A 202 6.00 -5.32 -11.13
N THR A 203 6.27 -4.41 -12.08
CA THR A 203 7.62 -3.87 -12.33
C THR A 203 7.92 -2.57 -11.60
N HIS A 204 6.94 -1.97 -10.95
CA HIS A 204 7.09 -0.74 -10.15
C HIS A 204 7.86 0.39 -10.90
N LEU A 205 7.47 0.66 -12.16
CA LEU A 205 8.05 1.73 -12.97
C LEU A 205 7.62 3.11 -12.43
N LYS A 206 8.43 4.12 -12.73
CA LYS A 206 8.07 5.50 -12.40
C LYS A 206 6.84 5.97 -13.18
N VAL A 207 6.12 6.95 -12.65
CA VAL A 207 5.00 7.61 -13.33
C VAL A 207 5.43 8.10 -14.71
N GLY A 208 4.71 7.69 -15.74
CA GLY A 208 4.96 8.05 -17.13
C GLY A 208 5.94 7.16 -17.88
N GLU A 209 6.55 6.16 -17.24
CA GLU A 209 7.39 5.16 -17.94
C GLU A 209 6.56 4.02 -18.55
N GLY A 210 5.32 3.84 -18.11
CA GLY A 210 4.35 2.89 -18.65
C GLY A 210 3.23 3.56 -19.45
N PRO A 211 2.21 2.79 -19.87
CA PRO A 211 1.13 3.27 -20.71
C PRO A 211 -0.03 3.94 -19.96
N THR A 212 0.06 4.13 -18.66
CA THR A 212 -1.05 4.61 -17.84
C THR A 212 -1.44 6.04 -18.17
N ASP A 213 -2.73 6.29 -18.36
CA ASP A 213 -3.28 7.63 -18.47
C ASP A 213 -3.38 8.30 -17.08
N TRP A 214 -2.26 8.84 -16.63
CA TRP A 214 -2.14 9.49 -15.33
C TRP A 214 -3.02 10.75 -15.23
N THR A 215 -3.26 11.46 -16.32
CA THR A 215 -4.18 12.61 -16.32
C THR A 215 -5.59 12.17 -15.98
N LYS A 216 -6.06 11.07 -16.60
CA LYS A 216 -7.36 10.48 -16.26
C LYS A 216 -7.41 9.98 -14.82
N PHE A 217 -6.35 9.33 -14.34
CA PHE A 217 -6.26 8.91 -12.94
C PHE A 217 -6.45 10.10 -11.99
N PHE A 218 -5.79 11.23 -12.25
CA PHE A 218 -5.91 12.42 -11.42
C PHE A 218 -7.26 13.14 -11.52
N VAL A 219 -7.99 13.00 -12.64
CA VAL A 219 -9.39 13.43 -12.71
C VAL A 219 -10.23 12.61 -11.71
N ASP A 220 -10.09 11.29 -11.73
CA ASP A 220 -10.81 10.41 -10.82
C ASP A 220 -10.39 10.63 -9.35
N TYR A 221 -9.09 10.79 -9.08
CA TYR A 221 -8.54 11.13 -7.76
C TYR A 221 -9.19 12.41 -7.20
N LYS A 222 -9.19 13.50 -7.97
CA LYS A 222 -9.81 14.78 -7.56
C LYS A 222 -11.29 14.67 -7.27
N ASN A 223 -12.00 13.81 -8.00
CA ASN A 223 -13.44 13.65 -7.86
C ASN A 223 -13.83 12.74 -6.68
N TYR A 224 -13.02 11.75 -6.34
CA TYR A 224 -13.45 10.69 -5.43
C TYR A 224 -12.64 10.57 -4.14
N SER A 225 -11.35 10.95 -4.15
CA SER A 225 -10.45 10.77 -3.00
C SER A 225 -9.34 11.83 -2.92
N PRO A 226 -9.66 13.14 -3.02
CA PRO A 226 -8.66 14.21 -3.16
C PRO A 226 -7.73 14.36 -1.94
N ASP A 227 -8.10 13.79 -0.80
CA ASP A 227 -7.33 13.84 0.44
C ASP A 227 -6.46 12.59 0.65
N ALA A 228 -6.50 11.62 -0.28
CA ALA A 228 -5.68 10.42 -0.19
C ALA A 228 -4.20 10.75 -0.41
N ARG A 229 -3.33 10.04 0.31
CA ARG A 229 -1.86 10.18 0.22
C ARG A 229 -1.37 9.48 -1.03
N LEU A 230 -0.31 9.98 -1.65
CA LEU A 230 0.35 9.35 -2.79
C LEU A 230 1.70 8.82 -2.33
N VAL A 231 1.85 7.50 -2.32
CA VAL A 231 3.09 6.81 -1.95
C VAL A 231 3.76 6.34 -3.24
N LEU A 232 4.89 6.94 -3.59
CA LEU A 232 5.67 6.53 -4.76
C LEU A 232 6.41 5.24 -4.41
N GLU A 233 6.01 4.14 -5.02
CA GLU A 233 6.53 2.81 -4.73
C GLU A 233 7.24 2.23 -5.95
N TYR A 234 8.46 2.69 -6.20
CA TYR A 234 9.29 2.27 -7.32
C TYR A 234 10.24 1.14 -6.93
N ALA A 235 10.56 0.26 -7.88
CA ALA A 235 11.47 -0.87 -7.64
C ALA A 235 12.92 -0.44 -7.49
N GLU A 236 13.33 0.62 -8.18
CA GLU A 236 14.71 1.07 -8.26
C GLU A 236 14.81 2.56 -8.58
N GLY A 237 16.01 3.08 -8.47
CA GLY A 237 16.37 4.45 -8.84
C GLY A 237 17.04 5.20 -7.69
N PRO A 238 17.95 6.13 -7.98
CA PRO A 238 18.48 7.05 -6.98
C PRO A 238 17.39 8.05 -6.54
N VAL A 239 17.56 8.62 -5.34
CA VAL A 239 16.55 9.50 -4.73
C VAL A 239 16.24 10.73 -5.59
N ASP A 240 17.24 11.30 -6.25
CA ASP A 240 17.07 12.46 -7.13
C ASP A 240 16.14 12.15 -8.32
N GLU A 241 16.29 11.00 -8.97
CA GLU A 241 15.39 10.57 -10.05
C GLU A 241 13.95 10.30 -9.54
N ILE A 242 13.82 9.73 -8.34
CA ILE A 242 12.50 9.55 -7.71
C ILE A 242 11.86 10.91 -7.42
N VAL A 243 12.63 11.86 -6.94
CA VAL A 243 12.15 13.22 -6.68
C VAL A 243 11.78 13.94 -7.98
N GLU A 244 12.58 13.80 -9.05
CA GLU A 244 12.25 14.36 -10.37
C GLU A 244 10.95 13.78 -10.95
N SER A 245 10.65 12.51 -10.69
CA SER A 245 9.38 11.90 -11.14
C SER A 245 8.14 12.54 -10.50
N ILE A 246 8.30 13.22 -9.36
CA ILE A 246 7.21 13.98 -8.74
C ILE A 246 6.78 15.13 -9.65
N ASP A 247 7.69 15.79 -10.32
CA ASP A 247 7.37 16.87 -11.25
C ASP A 247 6.54 16.35 -12.42
N VAL A 248 6.89 15.19 -12.98
CA VAL A 248 6.10 14.50 -14.02
C VAL A 248 4.70 14.17 -13.52
N MET A 249 4.60 13.61 -12.32
CA MET A 249 3.31 13.31 -11.68
C MET A 249 2.48 14.56 -11.49
N MET A 250 3.10 15.68 -11.07
CA MET A 250 2.42 16.95 -10.84
C MET A 250 1.94 17.60 -12.13
N GLU A 251 2.64 17.45 -13.26
CA GLU A 251 2.17 17.89 -14.57
C GLU A 251 0.84 17.22 -14.94
N HIS A 252 0.73 15.91 -14.74
CA HIS A 252 -0.52 15.17 -14.94
C HIS A 252 -1.63 15.64 -13.98
N TYR A 253 -1.29 15.88 -12.71
CA TYR A 253 -2.24 16.40 -11.72
C TYR A 253 -2.76 17.78 -12.11
N GLU A 254 -1.93 18.70 -12.58
CA GLU A 254 -2.33 20.03 -13.00
C GLU A 254 -3.16 20.00 -14.30
N ALA A 255 -2.86 19.09 -15.21
CA ALA A 255 -3.61 18.89 -16.46
C ALA A 255 -5.01 18.29 -16.22
N ALA A 256 -5.21 17.58 -15.13
CA ALA A 256 -6.50 16.98 -14.76
C ALA A 256 -7.52 18.04 -14.38
N LYS A 257 -8.58 18.19 -15.19
CA LYS A 257 -9.65 19.20 -15.03
C LYS A 257 -10.97 18.55 -14.69
#